data_73fce2f411ca0c146fa92272a78a1da8
#
_entry.id   73fce2f411ca0c146fa92272a78a1da8
#
_cell.length_a   1.000
_cell.length_b   1.000
_cell.length_c   1.000
_cell.angle_alpha   90.00
_cell.angle_beta   90.00
_cell.angle_gamma   90.00
#
_symmetry.space_group_name_H-M   'P 1'
#
loop_
_entity.id
_entity.type
_entity.pdbx_description
1 polymer ?
#
loop_
_entity_poly.entity_id
_entity_poly.type
_entity_poly.pdbx_seq_one_letter_code
_entity_poly.pdbx_strand_id
1 'polypeptide(L)'
;QGFCDSGGVPVDRGEDGMVYVDRLYSADLSTTEGEEYSQEIRLSSDFDGPLNFMVGGYYLHYEGETHYKVFSSALTLYALVPSFLGGEALPENQRYYDNDTSNNVLETWAVFGEAYWDVSERLRATFGLRYSDEKKSADQRTIYVDFLTDPNQPGGGYERFEWSDAEPTGRINL
;
A
#
# COMPACT_ATOMS: atom_id res chain seq x y z
N GLN A 1 -14.02 -22.13 6.68
CA GLN A 1 -14.24 -21.23 5.53
C GLN A 1 -14.16 -22.09 4.28
N GLY A 2 -15.27 -22.20 3.52
CA GLY A 2 -15.32 -22.98 2.29
C GLY A 2 -14.66 -22.17 1.16
N PHE A 3 -13.81 -22.81 0.39
CA PHE A 3 -13.30 -22.26 -0.86
C PHE A 3 -14.38 -22.47 -1.95
N CYS A 4 -14.62 -21.43 -2.73
CA CYS A 4 -15.42 -21.51 -3.95
C CYS A 4 -14.51 -21.25 -5.15
N ASP A 5 -14.83 -21.86 -6.30
CA ASP A 5 -14.19 -21.51 -7.56
C ASP A 5 -14.63 -20.09 -8.03
N SER A 6 -14.03 -19.58 -9.09
CA SER A 6 -14.38 -18.26 -9.68
C SER A 6 -15.85 -18.15 -10.15
N GLY A 7 -16.60 -19.26 -10.19
CA GLY A 7 -18.02 -19.31 -10.46
C GLY A 7 -18.89 -19.47 -9.21
N GLY A 8 -18.30 -19.42 -8.00
CA GLY A 8 -19.01 -19.61 -6.73
C GLY A 8 -19.40 -21.06 -6.42
N VAL A 9 -18.86 -22.03 -7.14
CA VAL A 9 -19.11 -23.46 -6.90
C VAL A 9 -18.26 -23.92 -5.72
N PRO A 10 -18.83 -24.58 -4.71
CA PRO A 10 -18.07 -25.16 -3.62
C PRO A 10 -17.04 -26.16 -4.14
N VAL A 11 -15.79 -26.03 -3.70
CA VAL A 11 -14.72 -26.94 -4.08
C VAL A 11 -14.60 -28.03 -3.02
N ASP A 12 -14.72 -29.28 -3.43
CA ASP A 12 -14.59 -30.42 -2.54
C ASP A 12 -13.13 -30.65 -2.17
N ARG A 13 -12.87 -30.95 -0.90
CA ARG A 13 -11.54 -31.35 -0.42
C ARG A 13 -11.46 -32.86 -0.39
N GLY A 14 -10.48 -33.42 -1.06
CA GLY A 14 -10.14 -34.83 -0.91
C GLY A 14 -9.75 -35.19 0.53
N GLU A 15 -9.72 -36.46 0.86
CA GLU A 15 -9.30 -36.99 2.17
C GLU A 15 -7.85 -36.58 2.55
N ASP A 16 -7.03 -36.24 1.57
CA ASP A 16 -5.67 -35.71 1.70
C ASP A 16 -5.59 -34.20 1.98
N GLY A 17 -6.77 -33.53 2.10
CA GLY A 17 -6.86 -32.08 2.31
C GLY A 17 -6.63 -31.25 1.05
N MET A 18 -6.35 -31.89 -0.09
CA MET A 18 -6.16 -31.21 -1.38
C MET A 18 -7.47 -30.81 -2.01
N VAL A 19 -7.46 -29.71 -2.75
CA VAL A 19 -8.58 -29.22 -3.53
C VAL A 19 -8.48 -29.76 -4.95
N TYR A 20 -9.41 -30.63 -5.34
CA TYR A 20 -9.49 -31.17 -6.69
C TYR A 20 -10.50 -30.36 -7.51
N VAL A 21 -10.06 -29.82 -8.63
CA VAL A 21 -10.88 -29.08 -9.57
C VAL A 21 -10.77 -29.70 -10.97
N ASP A 22 -11.87 -29.77 -11.68
CA ASP A 22 -11.96 -30.31 -13.05
C ASP A 22 -11.69 -29.26 -14.14
N ARG A 23 -11.31 -28.05 -13.72
CA ARG A 23 -11.07 -26.91 -14.60
C ARG A 23 -9.86 -26.09 -14.15
N LEU A 24 -9.32 -25.28 -15.04
CA LEU A 24 -8.28 -24.31 -14.69
C LEU A 24 -8.85 -23.31 -13.67
N TYR A 25 -8.12 -23.14 -12.59
CA TYR A 25 -8.46 -22.32 -11.46
C TYR A 25 -7.40 -21.23 -11.26
N SER A 26 -7.84 -20.04 -10.89
CA SER A 26 -6.96 -18.96 -10.45
C SER A 26 -7.67 -18.19 -9.33
N ALA A 27 -6.91 -17.84 -8.31
CA ALA A 27 -7.35 -16.99 -7.20
C ALA A 27 -6.20 -16.14 -6.71
N ASP A 28 -6.55 -14.99 -6.16
CA ASP A 28 -5.62 -14.12 -5.46
C ASP A 28 -6.07 -13.91 -4.01
N LEU A 29 -5.11 -13.62 -3.17
CA LEU A 29 -5.28 -13.27 -1.77
C LEU A 29 -4.43 -12.03 -1.48
N SER A 30 -5.06 -10.99 -0.99
CA SER A 30 -4.37 -9.81 -0.45
C SER A 30 -4.73 -9.63 1.01
N THR A 31 -3.72 -9.45 1.83
CA THR A 31 -3.88 -9.04 3.23
C THR A 31 -3.08 -7.79 3.47
N THR A 32 -3.66 -6.83 4.18
CA THR A 32 -2.99 -5.58 4.56
C THR A 32 -3.25 -5.34 6.04
N GLU A 33 -2.21 -5.07 6.77
CA GLU A 33 -2.25 -4.62 8.16
C GLU A 33 -1.53 -3.29 8.24
N GLY A 34 -2.05 -2.35 9.03
CA GLY A 34 -1.41 -1.04 9.16
C GLY A 34 -1.97 -0.25 10.32
N GLU A 35 -1.14 0.62 10.83
CA GLU A 35 -1.48 1.57 11.89
C GLU A 35 -1.19 3.00 11.41
N GLU A 36 -2.09 3.91 11.75
CA GLU A 36 -1.94 5.33 11.44
C GLU A 36 -2.11 6.15 12.71
N TYR A 37 -1.20 7.10 12.87
CA TYR A 37 -1.32 8.15 13.85
C TYR A 37 -1.27 9.49 13.15
N SER A 38 -2.28 10.33 13.35
CA SER A 38 -2.28 11.71 12.83
C SER A 38 -2.71 12.71 13.89
N GLN A 39 -2.12 13.90 13.82
CA GLN A 39 -2.42 15.01 14.70
C GLN A 39 -2.43 16.32 13.94
N GLU A 40 -3.45 17.12 14.19
CA GLU A 40 -3.56 18.47 13.65
C GLU A 40 -3.87 19.46 14.77
N ILE A 41 -3.19 20.60 14.74
CA ILE A 41 -3.44 21.71 15.64
C ILE A 41 -3.72 22.95 14.78
N ARG A 42 -4.80 23.68 15.09
CA ARG A 42 -5.15 24.96 14.45
C ARG A 42 -5.39 26.02 15.50
N LEU A 43 -4.92 27.21 15.20
CA LEU A 43 -5.22 28.43 15.94
C LEU A 43 -5.83 29.46 14.99
N SER A 44 -7.03 29.93 15.29
CA SER A 44 -7.71 30.96 14.52
C SER A 44 -7.92 32.21 15.36
N SER A 45 -7.72 33.37 14.75
CA SER A 45 -8.12 34.66 15.34
C SER A 45 -9.61 34.91 15.13
N ASP A 46 -10.17 35.68 16.03
CA ASP A 46 -11.58 36.22 15.93
C ASP A 46 -11.56 37.68 16.36
N PHE A 47 -10.97 38.52 15.50
CA PHE A 47 -10.89 39.98 15.75
C PHE A 47 -12.05 40.70 15.10
N ASP A 48 -12.55 41.75 15.75
CA ASP A 48 -13.59 42.64 15.20
C ASP A 48 -13.11 43.47 13.99
N GLY A 49 -11.82 43.41 13.66
CA GLY A 49 -11.21 44.16 12.55
C GLY A 49 -11.35 43.46 11.21
N PRO A 50 -10.91 44.12 10.12
CA PRO A 50 -11.00 43.56 8.76
C PRO A 50 -10.02 42.43 8.48
N LEU A 51 -9.11 42.11 9.40
CA LEU A 51 -8.09 41.09 9.22
C LEU A 51 -8.21 40.00 10.29
N ASN A 52 -8.33 38.79 9.83
CA ASN A 52 -8.25 37.59 10.63
C ASN A 52 -7.25 36.61 10.02
N PHE A 53 -6.81 35.62 10.80
CA PHE A 53 -5.90 34.61 10.35
C PHE A 53 -6.18 33.25 10.97
N MET A 54 -5.70 32.23 10.33
CA MET A 54 -5.59 30.87 10.86
C MET A 54 -4.17 30.36 10.61
N VAL A 55 -3.59 29.70 11.60
CA VAL A 55 -2.31 28.98 11.46
C VAL A 55 -2.47 27.59 12.02
N GLY A 56 -1.73 26.64 11.48
CA GLY A 56 -1.80 25.28 11.96
C GLY A 56 -0.55 24.46 11.62
N GLY A 57 -0.48 23.30 12.26
CA GLY A 57 0.50 22.27 12.00
C GLY A 57 -0.19 20.91 11.90
N TYR A 58 0.35 20.06 11.07
CA TYR A 58 -0.12 18.70 10.82
C TYR A 58 1.04 17.74 10.86
N TYR A 59 0.80 16.57 11.45
CA TYR A 59 1.71 15.43 11.44
C TYR A 59 0.92 14.16 11.16
N LEU A 60 1.49 13.29 10.34
CA LEU A 60 0.98 11.94 10.08
C LEU A 60 2.14 10.96 10.05
N HIS A 61 1.93 9.84 10.71
CA HIS A 61 2.78 8.67 10.61
C HIS A 61 1.90 7.46 10.32
N TYR A 62 2.22 6.74 9.26
CA TYR A 62 1.60 5.48 8.88
C TYR A 62 2.68 4.43 8.74
N GLU A 63 2.41 3.23 9.28
CA GLU A 63 3.24 2.05 9.11
C GLU A 63 2.34 0.86 8.77
N GLY A 64 2.74 0.06 7.78
CA GLY A 64 1.94 -1.08 7.38
C GLY A 64 2.71 -2.08 6.54
N GLU A 65 2.06 -3.23 6.35
CA GLU A 65 2.55 -4.31 5.51
C GLU A 65 1.43 -4.87 4.63
N THR A 66 1.79 -5.37 3.47
CA THR A 66 0.87 -5.97 2.52
C THR A 66 1.47 -7.24 1.95
N HIS A 67 0.69 -8.33 2.00
CA HIS A 67 1.03 -9.60 1.38
C HIS A 67 0.03 -9.88 0.26
N TYR A 68 0.53 -10.16 -0.94
CA TYR A 68 -0.29 -10.47 -2.10
C TYR A 68 0.17 -11.76 -2.75
N LYS A 69 -0.72 -12.74 -2.84
CA LYS A 69 -0.44 -14.07 -3.37
C LYS A 69 -1.39 -14.40 -4.52
N VAL A 70 -0.87 -14.97 -5.58
CA VAL A 70 -1.67 -15.49 -6.69
C VAL A 70 -1.46 -17.00 -6.80
N PHE A 71 -2.55 -17.72 -6.69
CA PHE A 71 -2.61 -19.17 -6.84
C PHE A 71 -3.25 -19.50 -8.18
N SER A 72 -2.72 -20.50 -8.87
CA SER A 72 -3.28 -20.92 -10.16
C SER A 72 -2.92 -22.38 -10.44
N SER A 73 -3.86 -23.11 -11.04
CA SER A 73 -3.58 -24.47 -11.55
C SER A 73 -2.44 -24.48 -12.56
N ALA A 74 -2.30 -23.44 -13.35
CA ALA A 74 -1.20 -23.30 -14.31
C ALA A 74 0.16 -23.13 -13.59
N LEU A 75 0.23 -22.33 -12.54
CA LEU A 75 1.43 -22.15 -11.73
C LEU A 75 1.80 -23.46 -11.01
N THR A 76 0.82 -24.17 -10.47
CA THR A 76 1.02 -25.48 -9.85
C THR A 76 1.55 -26.50 -10.86
N LEU A 77 0.95 -26.56 -12.05
CA LEU A 77 1.44 -27.44 -13.12
C LEU A 77 2.86 -27.09 -13.53
N TYR A 78 3.17 -25.82 -13.70
CA TYR A 78 4.51 -25.35 -14.00
C TYR A 78 5.55 -25.78 -12.94
N ALA A 79 5.19 -25.66 -11.66
CA ALA A 79 6.03 -26.08 -10.54
C ALA A 79 6.30 -27.59 -10.48
N LEU A 80 5.45 -28.41 -11.12
CA LEU A 80 5.58 -29.86 -11.21
C LEU A 80 6.38 -30.32 -12.43
N VAL A 81 6.60 -29.44 -13.43
CA VAL A 81 7.33 -29.81 -14.67
C VAL A 81 8.69 -30.44 -14.40
N PRO A 82 9.52 -29.99 -13.45
CA PRO A 82 10.79 -30.64 -13.17
C PRO A 82 10.66 -32.13 -12.81
N SER A 83 9.61 -32.49 -12.05
CA SER A 83 9.39 -33.88 -11.66
C SER A 83 9.05 -34.81 -12.83
N PHE A 84 8.38 -34.29 -13.87
CA PHE A 84 8.10 -35.04 -15.11
C PHE A 84 9.36 -35.24 -15.97
N LEU A 85 10.41 -34.44 -15.75
CA LEU A 85 11.68 -34.53 -16.44
C LEU A 85 12.78 -35.30 -15.62
N GLY A 86 12.35 -35.94 -14.51
CA GLY A 86 13.25 -36.71 -13.65
C GLY A 86 13.98 -35.87 -12.57
N GLY A 87 13.58 -34.63 -12.38
CA GLY A 87 14.00 -33.75 -11.28
C GLY A 87 13.04 -33.80 -10.10
N GLU A 88 13.18 -32.86 -9.19
CA GLU A 88 12.28 -32.68 -8.08
C GLU A 88 11.25 -31.55 -8.40
N ALA A 89 10.01 -31.70 -7.93
CA ALA A 89 9.02 -30.64 -8.00
C ALA A 89 9.47 -29.44 -7.13
N LEU A 90 9.09 -28.24 -7.53
CA LEU A 90 9.32 -27.06 -6.70
C LEU A 90 8.61 -27.21 -5.35
N PRO A 91 9.17 -26.71 -4.25
CA PRO A 91 8.55 -26.67 -2.94
C PRO A 91 7.19 -25.97 -2.96
N GLU A 92 6.31 -26.28 -2.02
CA GLU A 92 4.95 -25.72 -1.98
C GLU A 92 4.93 -24.19 -1.89
N ASN A 93 5.87 -23.60 -1.17
CA ASN A 93 6.02 -22.16 -1.03
C ASN A 93 6.53 -21.44 -2.30
N GLN A 94 6.87 -22.18 -3.35
CA GLN A 94 7.29 -21.66 -4.67
C GLN A 94 6.27 -21.97 -5.77
N ARG A 95 5.08 -22.47 -5.43
CA ARG A 95 4.02 -22.83 -6.40
C ARG A 95 3.02 -21.73 -6.66
N TYR A 96 3.26 -20.53 -6.15
CA TYR A 96 2.42 -19.36 -6.34
C TYR A 96 3.28 -18.10 -6.49
N TYR A 97 2.68 -17.07 -7.07
CA TYR A 97 3.29 -15.74 -7.06
C TYR A 97 3.09 -15.13 -5.67
N ASP A 98 4.12 -14.54 -5.13
CA ASP A 98 4.11 -13.87 -3.84
C ASP A 98 4.76 -12.49 -3.97
N ASN A 99 4.01 -11.45 -3.62
CA ASN A 99 4.51 -10.09 -3.52
C ASN A 99 4.31 -9.63 -2.07
N ASP A 100 5.40 -9.25 -1.46
CA ASP A 100 5.46 -8.92 -0.06
C ASP A 100 6.04 -7.52 0.08
N THR A 101 5.27 -6.63 0.72
CA THR A 101 5.70 -5.27 1.02
C THR A 101 5.66 -5.10 2.53
N SER A 102 6.82 -4.95 3.14
CA SER A 102 6.97 -4.70 4.57
C SER A 102 7.58 -3.33 4.81
N ASN A 103 7.54 -2.87 6.07
CA ASN A 103 8.07 -1.57 6.46
C ASN A 103 7.62 -0.42 5.54
N ASN A 104 6.34 -0.49 5.10
CA ASN A 104 5.74 0.61 4.33
C ASN A 104 5.43 1.75 5.29
N VAL A 105 6.32 2.72 5.34
CA VAL A 105 6.25 3.87 6.24
C VAL A 105 5.98 5.13 5.43
N LEU A 106 4.97 5.88 5.85
CA LEU A 106 4.70 7.23 5.39
C LEU A 106 4.80 8.19 6.58
N GLU A 107 5.65 9.16 6.48
CA GLU A 107 5.79 10.23 7.45
C GLU A 107 5.60 11.58 6.78
N THR A 108 4.65 12.37 7.28
CA THR A 108 4.33 13.68 6.72
C THR A 108 4.20 14.70 7.83
N TRP A 109 4.82 15.85 7.66
CA TRP A 109 4.50 17.01 8.47
C TRP A 109 4.24 18.23 7.59
N ALA A 110 3.42 19.12 8.08
CA ALA A 110 3.13 20.37 7.39
C ALA A 110 2.87 21.50 8.37
N VAL A 111 3.23 22.71 7.95
CA VAL A 111 2.78 23.95 8.58
C VAL A 111 2.00 24.76 7.56
N PHE A 112 0.93 25.39 8.01
CA PHE A 112 0.06 26.15 7.11
C PHE A 112 -0.54 27.37 7.79
N GLY A 113 -0.94 28.32 6.97
CA GLY A 113 -1.63 29.51 7.47
C GLY A 113 -2.49 30.15 6.40
N GLU A 114 -3.51 30.85 6.84
CA GLU A 114 -4.40 31.64 6.01
C GLU A 114 -4.61 33.00 6.62
N ALA A 115 -4.67 34.02 5.76
CA ALA A 115 -5.08 35.36 6.12
C ALA A 115 -6.41 35.68 5.42
N TYR A 116 -7.34 36.16 6.20
CA TYR A 116 -8.65 36.59 5.74
C TYR A 116 -8.74 38.13 5.84
N TRP A 117 -8.99 38.74 4.72
CA TRP A 117 -9.09 40.20 4.65
C TRP A 117 -10.46 40.63 4.08
N ASP A 118 -11.26 41.22 4.93
CA ASP A 118 -12.52 41.86 4.55
C ASP A 118 -12.23 43.23 3.92
N VAL A 119 -12.01 43.22 2.60
CA VAL A 119 -11.70 44.44 1.82
C VAL A 119 -12.86 45.41 1.82
N SER A 120 -14.10 44.88 1.82
CA SER A 120 -15.35 45.62 1.94
C SER A 120 -16.45 44.70 2.47
N GLU A 121 -17.63 45.26 2.78
CA GLU A 121 -18.80 44.47 3.20
C GLU A 121 -19.23 43.36 2.21
N ARG A 122 -18.73 43.40 0.96
CA ARG A 122 -19.11 42.48 -0.10
C ARG A 122 -17.94 41.71 -0.68
N LEU A 123 -16.71 41.99 -0.22
CA LEU A 123 -15.51 41.43 -0.78
C LEU A 123 -14.57 40.99 0.33
N ARG A 124 -14.29 39.67 0.39
CA ARG A 124 -13.30 39.08 1.26
C ARG A 124 -12.21 38.45 0.40
N ALA A 125 -10.95 38.80 0.66
CA ALA A 125 -9.78 38.13 0.10
C ALA A 125 -9.22 37.13 1.09
N THR A 126 -8.86 35.95 0.61
CA THR A 126 -8.20 34.89 1.39
C THR A 126 -6.87 34.52 0.74
N PHE A 127 -5.81 34.53 1.54
CA PHE A 127 -4.46 34.14 1.14
C PHE A 127 -4.05 32.94 2.00
N GLY A 128 -3.74 31.84 1.36
CA GLY A 128 -3.31 30.61 2.04
C GLY A 128 -1.91 30.20 1.59
N LEU A 129 -1.09 29.73 2.54
CA LEU A 129 0.21 29.14 2.30
C LEU A 129 0.36 27.89 3.14
N ARG A 130 0.93 26.84 2.55
CA ARG A 130 1.27 25.58 3.21
C ARG A 130 2.66 25.15 2.77
N TYR A 131 3.46 24.66 3.70
CA TYR A 131 4.67 23.93 3.44
C TYR A 131 4.52 22.52 3.98
N SER A 132 4.80 21.52 3.15
CA SER A 132 4.71 20.11 3.51
C SER A 132 6.04 19.43 3.22
N ASP A 133 6.44 18.49 4.08
CA ASP A 133 7.54 17.55 3.89
C ASP A 133 6.98 16.14 4.04
N GLU A 134 7.21 15.29 3.07
CA GLU A 134 6.71 13.93 3.00
C GLU A 134 7.85 12.97 2.72
N LYS A 135 7.89 11.87 3.48
CA LYS A 135 8.86 10.79 3.33
C LYS A 135 8.13 9.47 3.25
N LYS A 136 8.50 8.67 2.27
CA LYS A 136 8.00 7.30 2.08
C LYS A 136 9.15 6.34 2.03
N SER A 137 8.99 5.19 2.66
CA SER A 137 9.88 4.06 2.48
C SER A 137 9.08 2.77 2.48
N ALA A 138 9.56 1.78 1.72
CA ALA A 138 8.99 0.45 1.72
C ALA A 138 10.10 -0.57 1.40
N ASP A 139 10.02 -1.73 2.03
CA ASP A 139 10.82 -2.89 1.68
C ASP A 139 9.92 -3.83 0.88
N GLN A 140 10.25 -4.06 -0.38
CA GLN A 140 9.45 -4.87 -1.29
C GLN A 140 10.23 -6.09 -1.75
N ARG A 141 9.54 -7.21 -1.81
CA ARG A 141 10.06 -8.47 -2.35
C ARG A 141 9.02 -9.09 -3.26
N THR A 142 9.45 -9.52 -4.43
CA THR A 142 8.62 -10.27 -5.36
C THR A 142 9.23 -11.65 -5.61
N ILE A 143 8.47 -12.69 -5.33
CA ILE A 143 8.86 -14.08 -5.62
C ILE A 143 7.99 -14.54 -6.78
N TYR A 144 8.62 -14.77 -7.92
CA TYR A 144 7.97 -15.42 -9.06
C TYR A 144 8.02 -16.94 -8.90
N VAL A 145 7.04 -17.62 -9.47
CA VAL A 145 7.14 -19.05 -9.72
C VAL A 145 8.21 -19.26 -10.81
N ASP A 146 9.45 -19.22 -10.39
CA ASP A 146 10.59 -19.35 -11.27
C ASP A 146 11.45 -20.53 -10.80
N PHE A 147 11.88 -21.37 -11.74
CA PHE A 147 12.81 -22.45 -11.49
C PHE A 147 14.17 -21.97 -10.98
N LEU A 148 14.46 -20.69 -11.09
CA LEU A 148 15.78 -20.10 -10.89
C LEU A 148 15.86 -19.17 -9.67
N THR A 149 14.75 -18.79 -9.04
CA THR A 149 14.78 -17.92 -7.86
C THR A 149 14.56 -18.69 -6.58
N ASP A 150 15.64 -19.11 -5.95
CA ASP A 150 15.64 -19.43 -4.53
C ASP A 150 15.34 -18.13 -3.75
N PRO A 151 14.29 -18.08 -2.90
CA PRO A 151 13.99 -16.90 -2.08
C PRO A 151 15.13 -16.52 -1.13
N ASN A 152 16.12 -17.40 -0.96
CA ASN A 152 17.32 -17.15 -0.17
C ASN A 152 18.54 -16.74 -1.02
N GLN A 153 18.38 -16.59 -2.35
CA GLN A 153 19.46 -16.16 -3.22
C GLN A 153 19.51 -14.64 -3.42
N PRO A 154 20.68 -14.07 -3.76
CA PRO A 154 20.79 -12.66 -4.14
C PRO A 154 19.87 -12.34 -5.33
N GLY A 155 18.85 -11.50 -5.11
CA GLY A 155 17.79 -11.16 -6.07
C GLY A 155 16.38 -11.57 -5.61
N GLY A 156 16.25 -12.49 -4.63
CA GLY A 156 14.98 -12.81 -3.95
C GLY A 156 14.80 -12.08 -2.61
N GLY A 157 15.73 -11.18 -2.27
CA GLY A 157 15.66 -10.38 -1.04
C GLY A 157 14.76 -9.16 -1.17
N TYR A 158 14.52 -8.49 -0.06
CA TYR A 158 13.83 -7.23 -0.05
C TYR A 158 14.67 -6.13 -0.70
N GLU A 159 14.04 -5.36 -1.57
CA GLU A 159 14.57 -4.11 -2.10
C GLU A 159 13.93 -2.96 -1.35
N ARG A 160 14.76 -2.02 -0.87
CA ARG A 160 14.30 -0.83 -0.17
C ARG A 160 14.08 0.31 -1.15
N PHE A 161 12.87 0.85 -1.11
CA PHE A 161 12.49 2.06 -1.84
C PHE A 161 12.33 3.21 -0.86
N GLU A 162 12.91 4.34 -1.20
CA GLU A 162 12.78 5.57 -0.42
C GLU A 162 12.45 6.72 -1.36
N TRP A 163 11.54 7.56 -0.92
CA TRP A 163 11.16 8.77 -1.61
C TRP A 163 10.90 9.88 -0.61
N SER A 164 11.28 11.09 -0.95
CA SER A 164 11.00 12.27 -0.14
C SER A 164 10.74 13.47 -1.04
N ASP A 165 9.80 14.29 -0.64
CA ASP A 165 9.49 15.55 -1.30
C ASP A 165 9.10 16.61 -0.27
N ALA A 166 9.46 17.86 -0.59
CA ALA A 166 9.14 19.00 0.26
C ALA A 166 8.78 20.19 -0.60
N GLU A 167 7.53 20.66 -0.48
CA GLU A 167 7.04 21.74 -1.35
C GLU A 167 6.19 22.78 -0.62
N PRO A 168 6.27 24.06 -1.03
CA PRO A 168 5.31 25.07 -0.68
C PRO A 168 4.12 25.04 -1.66
N THR A 169 2.91 25.16 -1.13
CA THR A 169 1.69 25.37 -1.91
C THR A 169 0.96 26.61 -1.44
N GLY A 170 0.28 27.29 -2.34
CA GLY A 170 -0.45 28.51 -2.01
C GLY A 170 -1.77 28.64 -2.75
N ARG A 171 -2.71 29.42 -2.15
CA ARG A 171 -3.97 29.75 -2.76
C ARG A 171 -4.37 31.21 -2.52
N ILE A 172 -5.11 31.75 -3.47
CA ILE A 172 -5.74 33.08 -3.35
C ILE A 172 -7.19 32.93 -3.80
N ASN A 173 -8.12 33.42 -2.97
CA ASN A 173 -9.54 33.48 -3.28
C ASN A 173 -10.04 34.92 -3.05
N LEU A 174 -11.02 35.35 -3.86
CA LEU A 174 -11.69 36.66 -3.78
C LEU A 174 -13.19 36.47 -3.69
#